data_08af763b06c0992a4cdf6ef0e5d493dc
#
_entry.id   08af763b06c0992a4cdf6ef0e5d493dc
#
_cell.length_a   1.000
_cell.length_b   1.000
_cell.length_c   1.000
_cell.angle_alpha   90.00
_cell.angle_beta   90.00
_cell.angle_gamma   90.00
#
_symmetry.space_group_name_H-M   'P 1'
#
loop_
_entity.id
_entity.type
_entity.pdbx_description
1 polymer ?
#
loop_
_entity_poly.entity_id
_entity_poly.type
_entity_poly.pdbx_seq_one_letter_code
_entity_poly.pdbx_strand_id
1 'polypeptide(L)'
;MATTDGTWKPVSVELGGHPLPEGVLKTMELMLEGNSYFMRAGDQLDRGTVAFNEETVPLRMDISGTDGPNAGKHIPAIWQLEGDLLTICYGLQGESRPTSFATGKNPKLFLVKYRRAPS
;
A
#
# COMPACT_ATOMS: atom_id res chain seq x y z
N MET A 1 -14.66 -4.02 -15.83
CA MET A 1 -14.08 -2.91 -15.06
C MET A 1 -13.01 -3.47 -14.13
N ALA A 2 -11.82 -2.88 -14.13
CA ALA A 2 -10.76 -3.32 -13.24
C ALA A 2 -11.12 -2.98 -11.80
N THR A 3 -10.80 -3.87 -10.87
CA THR A 3 -11.08 -3.66 -9.46
C THR A 3 -9.82 -3.95 -8.65
N THR A 4 -9.68 -3.25 -7.52
CA THR A 4 -8.61 -3.49 -6.59
C THR A 4 -8.93 -4.60 -5.59
N ASP A 5 -10.15 -5.13 -5.60
CA ASP A 5 -10.52 -6.23 -4.71
C ASP A 5 -9.65 -7.46 -4.95
N GLY A 6 -9.24 -8.09 -3.87
CA GLY A 6 -8.47 -9.33 -3.94
C GLY A 6 -7.33 -9.37 -2.95
N THR A 7 -6.53 -10.41 -3.07
CA THR A 7 -5.34 -10.61 -2.26
C THR A 7 -4.12 -10.24 -3.10
N TRP A 8 -3.23 -9.45 -2.53
CA TRP A 8 -2.08 -8.91 -3.23
C TRP A 8 -0.82 -9.27 -2.48
N LYS A 9 0.18 -9.75 -3.23
CA LYS A 9 1.48 -10.11 -2.67
C LYS A 9 2.56 -9.19 -3.20
N PRO A 10 3.40 -8.63 -2.32
CA PRO A 10 4.47 -7.74 -2.77
C PRO A 10 5.49 -8.46 -3.66
N VAL A 11 5.85 -7.85 -4.76
CA VAL A 11 6.95 -8.32 -5.61
C VAL A 11 8.17 -7.42 -5.45
N SER A 12 7.98 -6.18 -4.99
CA SER A 12 9.09 -5.33 -4.60
C SER A 12 8.61 -4.31 -3.58
N VAL A 13 9.47 -3.98 -2.63
CA VAL A 13 9.19 -2.99 -1.59
C VAL A 13 10.42 -2.13 -1.41
N GLU A 14 10.22 -0.81 -1.37
CA GLU A 14 11.29 0.14 -1.19
C GLU A 14 10.90 1.15 -0.12
N LEU A 15 11.79 1.40 0.82
CA LEU A 15 11.60 2.38 1.89
C LEU A 15 12.78 3.34 1.87
N GLY A 16 12.50 4.63 1.57
CA GLY A 16 13.54 5.65 1.57
C GLY A 16 14.70 5.37 0.61
N GLY A 17 14.41 4.77 -0.55
CA GLY A 17 15.42 4.44 -1.54
C GLY A 17 16.11 3.10 -1.32
N HIS A 18 15.73 2.36 -0.27
CA HIS A 18 16.35 1.07 0.06
C HIS A 18 15.35 -0.06 -0.15
N PRO A 19 15.67 -1.05 -1.01
CA PRO A 19 14.79 -2.19 -1.20
C PRO A 19 14.80 -3.08 0.05
N LEU A 20 13.64 -3.65 0.37
CA LEU A 20 13.53 -4.61 1.46
C LEU A 20 13.89 -6.01 0.96
N PRO A 21 14.47 -6.87 1.82
CA PRO A 21 14.85 -8.23 1.43
C PRO A 21 13.63 -9.06 1.03
N GLU A 22 13.84 -9.99 0.11
CA GLU A 22 12.80 -10.89 -0.35
C GLU A 22 12.18 -11.70 0.80
N GLY A 23 12.98 -12.08 1.78
CA GLY A 23 12.47 -12.80 2.95
C GLY A 23 11.42 -12.03 3.74
N VAL A 24 11.52 -10.69 3.74
CA VAL A 24 10.51 -9.83 4.37
C VAL A 24 9.26 -9.78 3.50
N LEU A 25 9.43 -9.64 2.18
CA LEU A 25 8.30 -9.58 1.25
C LEU A 25 7.42 -10.82 1.34
N LYS A 26 8.01 -11.99 1.56
CA LYS A 26 7.27 -13.25 1.65
C LYS A 26 6.34 -13.31 2.84
N THR A 27 6.56 -12.48 3.86
CA THR A 27 5.70 -12.44 5.04
C THR A 27 4.56 -11.45 4.91
N MET A 28 4.52 -10.67 3.82
CA MET A 28 3.57 -9.60 3.65
C MET A 28 2.43 -9.99 2.71
N GLU A 29 1.23 -9.53 3.05
CA GLU A 29 0.04 -9.78 2.23
C GLU A 29 -0.96 -8.66 2.47
N LEU A 30 -1.52 -8.14 1.38
CA LEU A 30 -2.54 -7.11 1.44
C LEU A 30 -3.84 -7.66 0.86
N MET A 31 -4.93 -7.54 1.60
CA MET A 31 -6.26 -7.91 1.12
C MET A 31 -7.10 -6.65 1.03
N LEU A 32 -7.72 -6.45 -0.12
CA LEU A 32 -8.62 -5.32 -0.36
C LEU A 32 -10.00 -5.86 -0.70
N GLU A 33 -11.02 -5.31 -0.05
CA GLU A 33 -12.41 -5.67 -0.30
C GLU A 33 -13.26 -4.42 -0.13
N GLY A 34 -13.76 -3.88 -1.24
CA GLY A 34 -14.51 -2.63 -1.23
C GLY A 34 -13.65 -1.52 -0.63
N ASN A 35 -14.13 -0.93 0.46
CA ASN A 35 -13.42 0.14 1.15
C ASN A 35 -12.70 -0.34 2.42
N SER A 36 -12.47 -1.65 2.53
CA SER A 36 -11.77 -2.23 3.67
C SER A 36 -10.43 -2.80 3.26
N TYR A 37 -9.45 -2.73 4.15
CA TYR A 37 -8.17 -3.37 3.93
C TYR A 37 -7.76 -4.21 5.13
N PHE A 38 -6.95 -5.24 4.86
CA PHE A 38 -6.32 -6.08 5.86
C PHE A 38 -4.88 -6.30 5.38
N MET A 39 -3.93 -5.94 6.21
CA MET A 39 -2.50 -6.09 5.88
C MET A 39 -1.84 -6.97 6.92
N ARG A 40 -1.10 -7.96 6.45
CA ARG A 40 -0.29 -8.81 7.29
C ARG A 40 1.18 -8.64 6.93
N ALA A 41 2.01 -8.50 7.93
CA ALA A 41 3.47 -8.45 7.76
C ALA A 41 4.08 -9.25 8.91
N GLY A 42 4.47 -10.50 8.65
CA GLY A 42 4.89 -11.41 9.68
C GLY A 42 3.76 -11.68 10.66
N ASP A 43 3.97 -11.40 11.94
CA ASP A 43 2.96 -11.57 12.99
C ASP A 43 2.13 -10.31 13.21
N GLN A 44 2.42 -9.23 12.48
CA GLN A 44 1.70 -7.97 12.61
C GLN A 44 0.48 -7.98 11.72
N LEU A 45 -0.67 -7.62 12.28
CA LEU A 45 -1.92 -7.49 11.54
C LEU A 45 -2.40 -6.05 11.65
N ASP A 46 -2.84 -5.49 10.51
CA ASP A 46 -3.29 -4.12 10.43
C ASP A 46 -4.58 -4.09 9.60
N ARG A 47 -5.58 -3.37 10.08
CA ARG A 47 -6.89 -3.27 9.43
C ARG A 47 -7.37 -1.84 9.41
N GLY A 48 -8.23 -1.56 8.46
CA GLY A 48 -8.86 -0.26 8.38
C GLY A 48 -9.69 -0.08 7.14
N THR A 49 -9.85 1.18 6.77
CA THR A 49 -10.63 1.57 5.60
C THR A 49 -9.75 2.25 4.58
N VAL A 50 -10.17 2.19 3.34
CA VAL A 50 -9.48 2.78 2.19
C VAL A 50 -10.49 3.60 1.41
N ALA A 51 -10.14 4.83 1.08
CA ALA A 51 -10.92 5.65 0.16
C ALA A 51 -10.10 5.84 -1.12
N PHE A 52 -10.66 5.43 -2.24
CA PHE A 52 -10.02 5.57 -3.55
C PHE A 52 -10.55 6.80 -4.26
N ASN A 53 -9.66 7.60 -4.83
CA ASN A 53 -10.05 8.73 -5.67
C ASN A 53 -9.46 8.52 -7.06
N GLU A 54 -10.32 8.30 -8.05
CA GLU A 54 -9.92 8.04 -9.42
C GLU A 54 -10.03 9.28 -10.31
N GLU A 55 -10.31 10.44 -9.73
CA GLU A 55 -10.44 11.69 -10.48
C GLU A 55 -9.15 12.50 -10.51
N THR A 56 -8.09 12.01 -9.90
CA THR A 56 -6.80 12.71 -9.80
C THR A 56 -5.73 11.98 -10.63
N VAL A 57 -4.63 12.70 -10.91
CA VAL A 57 -3.46 12.13 -11.55
C VAL A 57 -2.23 12.60 -10.76
N PRO A 58 -1.50 11.70 -10.11
CA PRO A 58 -1.78 10.26 -9.94
C PRO A 58 -3.07 10.00 -9.15
N LEU A 59 -3.61 8.78 -9.27
CA LEU A 59 -4.78 8.37 -8.50
C LEU A 59 -4.43 8.38 -7.01
N ARG A 60 -5.37 8.83 -6.17
CA ARG A 60 -5.14 8.97 -4.74
C ARG A 60 -5.82 7.88 -3.94
N MET A 61 -5.22 7.56 -2.80
CA MET A 61 -5.74 6.59 -1.86
C MET A 61 -5.54 7.14 -0.45
N ASP A 62 -6.59 7.12 0.36
CA ASP A 62 -6.52 7.55 1.76
C ASP A 62 -6.81 6.34 2.64
N ILE A 63 -5.85 5.98 3.47
CA ILE A 63 -5.90 4.81 4.32
C ILE A 63 -6.09 5.27 5.76
N SER A 64 -7.08 4.69 6.43
CA SER A 64 -7.36 5.01 7.84
C SER A 64 -7.33 3.72 8.63
N GLY A 65 -6.36 3.60 9.54
CA GLY A 65 -6.22 2.42 10.37
C GLY A 65 -7.28 2.39 11.46
N THR A 66 -7.89 1.23 11.68
CA THR A 66 -8.86 1.04 12.76
C THR A 66 -8.36 0.05 13.80
N ASP A 67 -7.40 -0.79 13.43
CA ASP A 67 -6.92 -1.87 14.28
C ASP A 67 -5.48 -2.20 13.89
N GLY A 68 -4.63 -2.50 14.86
CA GLY A 68 -3.23 -2.82 14.63
C GLY A 68 -2.31 -1.61 14.77
N PRO A 69 -1.07 -1.69 14.23
CA PRO A 69 -0.07 -0.64 14.41
C PRO A 69 -0.48 0.73 13.87
N ASN A 70 -1.37 0.78 12.88
CA ASN A 70 -1.81 2.04 12.29
C ASN A 70 -3.17 2.51 12.81
N ALA A 71 -3.67 1.91 13.89
CA ALA A 71 -4.96 2.31 14.48
C ALA A 71 -4.96 3.80 14.80
N GLY A 72 -5.98 4.51 14.34
CA GLY A 72 -6.12 5.95 14.53
C GLY A 72 -5.26 6.81 13.63
N LYS A 73 -4.52 6.22 12.72
CA LYS A 73 -3.63 6.95 11.81
C LYS A 73 -4.24 7.07 10.42
N HIS A 74 -3.92 8.17 9.74
CA HIS A 74 -4.29 8.39 8.35
C HIS A 74 -3.01 8.35 7.51
N ILE A 75 -3.03 7.56 6.44
CA ILE A 75 -1.89 7.39 5.55
C ILE A 75 -2.30 7.83 4.15
N PRO A 76 -1.81 9.00 3.67
CA PRO A 76 -2.07 9.41 2.30
C PRO A 76 -1.18 8.64 1.34
N ALA A 77 -1.74 8.24 0.21
CA ALA A 77 -1.02 7.44 -0.78
C ALA A 77 -1.46 7.78 -2.19
N ILE A 78 -0.69 7.32 -3.16
CA ILE A 78 -1.06 7.32 -4.57
C ILE A 78 -0.96 5.89 -5.07
N TRP A 79 -1.74 5.57 -6.12
CA TRP A 79 -1.80 4.20 -6.59
C TRP A 79 -2.00 4.15 -8.10
N GLN A 80 -1.67 3.00 -8.69
CA GLN A 80 -2.02 2.69 -10.07
C GLN A 80 -2.22 1.19 -10.19
N LEU A 81 -3.11 0.80 -11.08
CA LEU A 81 -3.44 -0.59 -11.34
C LEU A 81 -3.26 -0.88 -12.83
N GLU A 82 -2.41 -1.86 -13.14
CA GLU A 82 -2.17 -2.30 -14.50
C GLU A 82 -2.32 -3.82 -14.54
N GLY A 83 -3.51 -4.29 -14.98
CA GLY A 83 -3.80 -5.72 -14.98
C GLY A 83 -3.76 -6.27 -13.56
N ASP A 84 -2.85 -7.21 -13.31
CA ASP A 84 -2.69 -7.83 -12.01
C ASP A 84 -1.54 -7.21 -11.19
N LEU A 85 -1.06 -6.03 -11.59
CA LEU A 85 -0.01 -5.32 -10.88
C LEU A 85 -0.56 -4.04 -10.27
N LEU A 86 -0.51 -3.95 -8.94
CA LEU A 86 -0.94 -2.78 -8.17
C LEU A 86 0.28 -2.13 -7.56
N THR A 87 0.49 -0.85 -7.85
CA THR A 87 1.59 -0.08 -7.27
C THR A 87 1.01 0.97 -6.34
N ILE A 88 1.52 1.01 -5.10
CA ILE A 88 1.10 1.99 -4.11
C ILE A 88 2.32 2.65 -3.50
N CYS A 89 2.30 3.99 -3.44
CA CYS A 89 3.33 4.74 -2.72
C CYS A 89 2.65 5.43 -1.54
N TYR A 90 3.10 5.09 -0.34
CA TYR A 90 2.50 5.55 0.92
C TYR A 90 3.34 6.66 1.55
N GLY A 91 2.66 7.67 2.12
CA GLY A 91 3.32 8.65 2.99
C GLY A 91 3.11 8.27 4.44
N LEU A 92 4.16 7.80 5.10
CA LEU A 92 4.09 7.29 6.47
C LEU A 92 4.42 8.38 7.50
N GLN A 93 4.04 8.14 8.76
CA GLN A 93 4.44 8.97 9.90
C GLN A 93 4.16 10.46 9.73
N GLY A 94 2.98 10.78 9.23
CA GLY A 94 2.58 12.18 9.06
C GLY A 94 3.15 12.86 7.82
N GLU A 95 3.80 12.12 6.94
CA GLU A 95 4.31 12.67 5.70
C GLU A 95 3.18 13.10 4.77
N SER A 96 3.48 14.07 3.91
CA SER A 96 2.54 14.52 2.90
C SER A 96 2.29 13.41 1.87
N ARG A 97 1.19 13.54 1.15
CA ARG A 97 0.87 12.62 0.06
C ARG A 97 2.02 12.60 -0.96
N PRO A 98 2.51 11.41 -1.34
CA PRO A 98 3.51 11.32 -2.40
C PRO A 98 2.97 11.87 -3.71
N THR A 99 3.86 12.40 -4.54
CA THR A 99 3.49 12.94 -5.85
C THR A 99 4.02 12.11 -7.00
N SER A 100 4.88 11.13 -6.71
CA SER A 100 5.41 10.22 -7.72
C SER A 100 5.65 8.85 -7.09
N PHE A 101 5.79 7.84 -7.93
CA PHE A 101 6.05 6.46 -7.46
C PHE A 101 7.55 6.27 -7.24
N ALA A 102 8.09 7.03 -6.30
CA ALA A 102 9.51 6.99 -5.95
C ALA A 102 9.66 7.41 -4.50
N THR A 103 10.63 6.85 -3.80
CA THR A 103 10.90 7.18 -2.40
C THR A 103 12.09 8.10 -2.22
N GLY A 104 12.98 8.21 -3.23
CA GLY A 104 14.18 9.03 -3.09
C GLY A 104 14.98 8.60 -1.88
N LYS A 105 15.29 9.57 -1.00
CA LYS A 105 15.98 9.29 0.25
C LYS A 105 15.09 9.55 1.46
N ASN A 106 13.78 9.68 1.26
CA ASN A 106 12.85 9.99 2.34
C ASN A 106 12.40 8.70 3.05
N PRO A 107 12.83 8.47 4.30
CA PRO A 107 12.49 7.23 5.01
C PRO A 107 11.01 7.10 5.39
N LYS A 108 10.22 8.15 5.13
CA LYS A 108 8.77 8.11 5.36
C LYS A 108 7.98 7.77 4.11
N LEU A 109 8.65 7.57 2.97
CA LEU A 109 7.99 7.14 1.73
C LEU A 109 8.22 5.66 1.54
N PHE A 110 7.12 4.94 1.28
CA PHE A 110 7.10 3.50 1.20
C PHE A 110 6.44 3.11 -0.11
N LEU A 111 7.19 2.49 -1.00
CA LEU A 111 6.73 2.13 -2.34
C LEU A 111 6.63 0.62 -2.45
N VAL A 112 5.45 0.12 -2.78
CA VAL A 112 5.22 -1.32 -2.90
C VAL A 112 4.59 -1.62 -4.26
N LYS A 113 5.13 -2.62 -4.94
CA LYS A 113 4.51 -3.21 -6.11
C LYS A 113 3.97 -4.57 -5.72
N TYR A 114 2.67 -4.74 -5.92
CA TYR A 114 1.96 -5.96 -5.57
C TYR A 114 1.49 -6.67 -6.83
N ARG A 115 1.50 -8.00 -6.77
CA ARG A 115 0.87 -8.83 -7.80
C ARG A 115 -0.36 -9.50 -7.19
N ARG A 116 -1.44 -9.54 -7.96
CA ARG A 116 -2.67 -10.20 -7.52
C ARG A 116 -2.40 -11.69 -7.35
N ALA A 117 -2.72 -12.23 -6.17
CA ALA A 117 -2.59 -13.66 -5.92
C ALA A 117 -3.72 -14.40 -6.63
N PRO A 118 -3.48 -15.61 -7.12
CA PRO A 118 -4.55 -16.45 -7.68
C PRO A 118 -5.60 -16.72 -6.61
N SER A 119 -6.85 -16.73 -7.00
CA SER A 119 -7.95 -17.04 -6.12
C SER A 119 -8.34 -18.50 -6.21
#